data_772028b158c08e75d63b9a95f5f455a8
#
_entry.id   772028b158c08e75d63b9a95f5f455a8
#
_cell.length_a   1.000
_cell.length_b   1.000
_cell.length_c   1.000
_cell.angle_alpha   90.00
_cell.angle_beta   90.00
_cell.angle_gamma   90.00
#
_symmetry.space_group_name_H-M   'P 1'
#
loop_
_entity.id
_entity.type
_entity.pdbx_description
1 polymer ?
#
loop_
_entity_poly.entity_id
_entity_poly.type
_entity_poly.pdbx_seq_one_letter_code
_entity_poly.pdbx_strand_id
1 'polypeptide(L)'
;MKKIIVTILAALVAIGAFAQEKEYQASYFGIKSNGIIDNTTSIQKANDFIADKGGGTLTFCVGRYVTGAVYLKSGVNIRLDAAADIIGSDNIHDYKGQKAIFNAIGVENVRIFATRGNGVVDGRASLVLKSYEDQKAKGYICKKTPVPTLFYFENCKGIVLDKVLYRNPATPGKFYEAVNSEISEIGCFTDTH
;
A
#
# COMPACT_ATOMS: atom_id res chain seq x y z
N MET A 1 32.88 1.02 -44.61
CA MET A 1 31.54 0.42 -44.52
C MET A 1 31.36 -0.57 -43.38
N LYS A 2 32.29 -1.48 -43.08
CA LYS A 2 32.17 -2.48 -41.98
C LYS A 2 32.05 -1.86 -40.55
N LYS A 3 32.71 -0.72 -40.27
CA LYS A 3 32.66 -0.07 -38.93
C LYS A 3 31.33 0.60 -38.63
N ILE A 4 30.61 1.09 -39.64
CA ILE A 4 29.30 1.75 -39.46
C ILE A 4 28.22 0.71 -39.15
N ILE A 5 28.28 -0.48 -39.72
CA ILE A 5 27.31 -1.55 -39.50
C ILE A 5 27.38 -2.07 -38.06
N VAL A 6 28.59 -2.18 -37.48
CA VAL A 6 28.80 -2.63 -36.10
C VAL A 6 28.23 -1.61 -35.10
N THR A 7 28.34 -0.31 -35.37
CA THR A 7 27.82 0.74 -34.48
C THR A 7 26.28 0.80 -34.49
N ILE A 8 25.65 0.54 -35.63
CA ILE A 8 24.17 0.50 -35.74
C ILE A 8 23.62 -0.75 -35.04
N LEU A 9 24.29 -1.90 -35.13
CA LEU A 9 23.88 -3.14 -34.45
C LEU A 9 23.98 -3.00 -32.92
N ALA A 10 25.01 -2.32 -32.40
CA ALA A 10 25.15 -2.04 -30.97
C ALA A 10 24.09 -1.07 -30.44
N ALA A 11 23.65 -0.11 -31.25
CA ALA A 11 22.58 0.83 -30.89
C ALA A 11 21.18 0.15 -30.86
N LEU A 12 20.93 -0.86 -31.70
CA LEU A 12 19.65 -1.58 -31.72
C LEU A 12 19.48 -2.52 -30.49
N VAL A 13 20.57 -3.01 -29.89
CA VAL A 13 20.51 -3.87 -28.71
C VAL A 13 20.19 -3.08 -27.43
N ALA A 14 20.43 -1.76 -27.41
CA ALA A 14 20.14 -0.89 -26.27
C ALA A 14 18.66 -0.49 -26.14
N ILE A 15 17.81 -0.77 -27.13
CA ILE A 15 16.39 -0.34 -27.14
C ILE A 15 15.45 -1.43 -26.56
N GLY A 16 15.96 -2.57 -26.15
CA GLY A 16 15.17 -3.79 -25.85
C GLY A 16 14.93 -4.16 -24.40
N ALA A 17 15.37 -3.37 -23.42
CA ALA A 17 15.15 -3.70 -22.02
C ALA A 17 14.10 -2.77 -21.37
N PHE A 18 12.90 -2.70 -21.94
CA PHE A 18 11.74 -2.42 -21.09
C PHE A 18 11.55 -3.65 -20.21
N ALA A 19 12.11 -3.61 -19.01
CA ALA A 19 11.82 -4.64 -18.02
C ALA A 19 10.31 -4.64 -17.82
N GLN A 20 9.62 -5.67 -18.33
CA GLN A 20 8.21 -5.86 -18.06
C GLN A 20 8.04 -5.88 -16.55
N GLU A 21 7.28 -4.94 -16.01
CA GLU A 21 7.03 -4.86 -14.59
C GLU A 21 6.43 -6.18 -14.11
N LYS A 22 7.09 -6.84 -13.16
CA LYS A 22 6.65 -8.13 -12.64
C LYS A 22 5.36 -7.91 -11.85
N GLU A 23 4.34 -8.69 -12.18
CA GLU A 23 3.05 -8.64 -11.52
C GLU A 23 2.79 -9.91 -10.72
N TYR A 24 2.31 -9.74 -9.50
CA TYR A 24 2.03 -10.81 -8.55
C TYR A 24 0.60 -10.69 -8.02
N GLN A 25 -0.20 -11.73 -8.20
CA GLN A 25 -1.55 -11.77 -7.68
C GLN A 25 -1.54 -12.01 -6.16
N ALA A 26 -2.33 -11.23 -5.40
CA ALA A 26 -2.45 -11.37 -3.95
C ALA A 26 -2.83 -12.81 -3.52
N SER A 27 -3.66 -13.47 -4.31
CA SER A 27 -4.08 -14.86 -4.08
C SER A 27 -2.93 -15.86 -4.03
N TYR A 28 -1.81 -15.61 -4.73
CA TYR A 28 -0.63 -16.48 -4.73
C TYR A 28 0.07 -16.53 -3.37
N PHE A 29 -0.13 -15.51 -2.54
CA PHE A 29 0.41 -15.43 -1.18
C PHE A 29 -0.60 -15.86 -0.10
N GLY A 30 -1.70 -16.49 -0.50
CA GLY A 30 -2.75 -16.93 0.41
C GLY A 30 -3.60 -15.79 0.99
N ILE A 31 -3.51 -14.59 0.42
CA ILE A 31 -4.30 -13.42 0.81
C ILE A 31 -5.77 -13.68 0.44
N LYS A 32 -6.67 -13.52 1.41
CA LYS A 32 -8.10 -13.83 1.30
C LYS A 32 -8.92 -12.57 1.07
N SER A 33 -9.82 -12.63 0.08
CA SER A 33 -10.67 -11.52 -0.36
C SER A 33 -12.09 -11.54 0.25
N ASN A 34 -12.26 -12.16 1.41
CA ASN A 34 -13.59 -12.41 2.01
C ASN A 34 -14.07 -11.33 2.99
N GLY A 35 -13.26 -10.32 3.28
CA GLY A 35 -13.59 -9.23 4.21
C GLY A 35 -13.63 -9.62 5.69
N ILE A 36 -13.14 -10.80 6.06
CA ILE A 36 -13.19 -11.35 7.41
C ILE A 36 -11.80 -11.69 7.95
N ILE A 37 -11.01 -12.41 7.15
CA ILE A 37 -9.70 -12.91 7.57
C ILE A 37 -8.68 -11.77 7.53
N ASP A 38 -7.96 -11.58 8.64
CA ASP A 38 -6.80 -10.68 8.66
C ASP A 38 -5.67 -11.21 7.76
N ASN A 39 -5.27 -10.36 6.82
CA ASN A 39 -4.23 -10.66 5.84
C ASN A 39 -2.90 -9.95 6.14
N THR A 40 -2.77 -9.26 7.25
CA THR A 40 -1.59 -8.41 7.57
C THR A 40 -0.28 -9.11 7.32
N THR A 41 -0.15 -10.32 7.88
CA THR A 41 1.08 -11.12 7.74
C THR A 41 1.30 -11.59 6.30
N SER A 42 0.25 -11.98 5.59
CA SER A 42 0.35 -12.47 4.21
C SER A 42 0.70 -11.34 3.24
N ILE A 43 0.11 -10.16 3.43
CA ILE A 43 0.42 -8.95 2.63
C ILE A 43 1.87 -8.51 2.91
N GLN A 44 2.33 -8.54 4.17
CA GLN A 44 3.70 -8.20 4.50
C GLN A 44 4.69 -9.16 3.82
N LYS A 45 4.45 -10.47 3.91
CA LYS A 45 5.29 -11.48 3.25
C LYS A 45 5.32 -11.32 1.73
N ALA A 46 4.19 -11.00 1.11
CA ALA A 46 4.13 -10.72 -0.32
C ALA A 46 4.99 -9.51 -0.69
N ASN A 47 4.88 -8.43 0.08
CA ASN A 47 5.66 -7.21 -0.11
C ASN A 47 7.16 -7.48 0.03
N ASP A 48 7.57 -8.18 1.09
CA ASP A 48 8.97 -8.55 1.32
C ASP A 48 9.51 -9.44 0.19
N PHE A 49 8.74 -10.46 -0.23
CA PHE A 49 9.11 -11.34 -1.33
C PHE A 49 9.31 -10.59 -2.66
N ILE A 50 8.38 -9.67 -2.99
CA ILE A 50 8.47 -8.89 -4.24
C ILE A 50 9.68 -7.97 -4.20
N ALA A 51 9.98 -7.34 -3.06
CA ALA A 51 11.18 -6.53 -2.87
C ALA A 51 12.44 -7.35 -3.09
N ASP A 52 12.53 -8.54 -2.51
CA ASP A 52 13.67 -9.46 -2.66
C ASP A 52 13.86 -9.94 -4.12
N LYS A 53 12.80 -9.91 -4.93
CA LYS A 53 12.84 -10.22 -6.37
C LYS A 53 13.20 -9.01 -7.24
N GLY A 54 13.57 -7.89 -6.64
CA GLY A 54 13.96 -6.66 -7.33
C GLY A 54 12.79 -5.73 -7.65
N GLY A 55 11.66 -5.88 -6.96
CA GLY A 55 10.47 -5.05 -7.13
C GLY A 55 9.42 -5.67 -8.04
N GLY A 56 8.29 -4.97 -8.16
CA GLY A 56 7.14 -5.38 -8.96
C GLY A 56 5.82 -4.88 -8.37
N THR A 57 4.71 -5.37 -8.89
CA THR A 57 3.37 -4.95 -8.48
C THR A 57 2.61 -6.09 -7.82
N LEU A 58 2.16 -5.88 -6.58
CA LEU A 58 1.21 -6.74 -5.89
C LEU A 58 -0.21 -6.32 -6.27
N THR A 59 -0.95 -7.21 -6.93
CA THR A 59 -2.28 -6.93 -7.46
C THR A 59 -3.36 -7.56 -6.60
N PHE A 60 -4.32 -6.73 -6.20
CA PHE A 60 -5.55 -7.12 -5.52
C PHE A 60 -6.70 -7.10 -6.52
N CYS A 61 -7.26 -8.26 -6.81
CA CYS A 61 -8.47 -8.38 -7.64
C CYS A 61 -9.71 -7.99 -6.85
N VAL A 62 -10.89 -8.08 -7.48
CA VAL A 62 -12.18 -7.82 -6.82
C VAL A 62 -12.30 -8.57 -5.48
N GLY A 63 -12.74 -7.87 -4.43
CA GLY A 63 -12.93 -8.43 -3.11
C GLY A 63 -12.54 -7.50 -1.98
N ARG A 64 -12.71 -7.97 -0.75
CA ARG A 64 -12.45 -7.20 0.47
C ARG A 64 -11.32 -7.84 1.26
N TYR A 65 -10.27 -7.06 1.53
CA TYR A 65 -9.02 -7.54 2.13
C TYR A 65 -8.77 -6.82 3.46
N VAL A 66 -9.09 -7.49 4.56
CA VAL A 66 -8.83 -6.94 5.90
C VAL A 66 -7.33 -6.99 6.21
N THR A 67 -6.79 -5.89 6.71
CA THR A 67 -5.39 -5.80 7.12
C THR A 67 -5.19 -4.79 8.26
N GLY A 68 -4.23 -5.05 9.12
CA GLY A 68 -3.65 -4.08 10.04
C GLY A 68 -2.52 -3.30 9.35
N ALA A 69 -1.39 -3.13 10.03
CA ALA A 69 -0.26 -2.37 9.51
C ALA A 69 0.64 -3.19 8.59
N VAL A 70 0.94 -2.64 7.41
CA VAL A 70 1.88 -3.16 6.41
C VAL A 70 2.99 -2.15 6.19
N TYR A 71 4.24 -2.62 6.12
CA TYR A 71 5.41 -1.83 5.75
C TYR A 71 5.72 -2.02 4.28
N LEU A 72 5.62 -0.95 3.51
CA LEU A 72 5.97 -0.94 2.10
C LEU A 72 7.49 -0.99 1.92
N LYS A 73 7.93 -1.58 0.83
CA LYS A 73 9.33 -1.70 0.43
C LYS A 73 9.59 -0.95 -0.85
N SER A 74 10.81 -0.47 -1.02
CA SER A 74 11.23 0.23 -2.25
C SER A 74 10.98 -0.62 -3.50
N GLY A 75 10.44 0.01 -4.55
CA GLY A 75 10.15 -0.65 -5.81
C GLY A 75 8.96 -1.62 -5.80
N VAL A 76 8.19 -1.70 -4.69
CA VAL A 76 6.99 -2.54 -4.63
C VAL A 76 5.74 -1.68 -4.75
N ASN A 77 4.97 -1.93 -5.79
CA ASN A 77 3.72 -1.25 -6.05
C ASN A 77 2.52 -2.05 -5.55
N ILE A 78 1.46 -1.35 -5.16
CA ILE A 78 0.16 -1.93 -4.80
C ILE A 78 -0.85 -1.52 -5.86
N ARG A 79 -1.42 -2.50 -6.58
CA ARG A 79 -2.49 -2.26 -7.55
C ARG A 79 -3.81 -2.78 -7.02
N LEU A 80 -4.81 -1.93 -7.07
CA LEU A 80 -6.19 -2.28 -6.76
C LEU A 80 -6.98 -2.35 -8.07
N ASP A 81 -7.48 -3.51 -8.42
CA ASP A 81 -8.41 -3.65 -9.54
C ASP A 81 -9.79 -3.09 -9.16
N ALA A 82 -10.69 -2.98 -10.13
CA ALA A 82 -12.04 -2.51 -9.87
C ALA A 82 -12.73 -3.32 -8.76
N ALA A 83 -13.33 -2.64 -7.78
CA ALA A 83 -13.97 -3.23 -6.62
C ALA A 83 -13.02 -4.07 -5.72
N ALA A 84 -11.75 -3.75 -5.71
CA ALA A 84 -10.81 -4.22 -4.70
C ALA A 84 -10.79 -3.23 -3.52
N ASP A 85 -11.17 -3.69 -2.33
CA ASP A 85 -11.23 -2.90 -1.12
C ASP A 85 -10.19 -3.40 -0.11
N ILE A 86 -9.20 -2.59 0.20
CA ILE A 86 -8.35 -2.80 1.38
C ILE A 86 -9.08 -2.20 2.58
N ILE A 87 -9.28 -3.00 3.62
CA ILE A 87 -10.08 -2.62 4.78
C ILE A 87 -9.22 -2.70 6.03
N GLY A 88 -9.14 -1.62 6.77
CA GLY A 88 -8.46 -1.60 8.08
C GLY A 88 -9.08 -2.60 9.04
N SER A 89 -8.23 -3.34 9.77
CA SER A 89 -8.69 -4.21 10.86
C SER A 89 -9.39 -3.39 11.93
N ASP A 90 -10.48 -3.90 12.49
CA ASP A 90 -11.14 -3.33 13.66
C ASP A 90 -10.46 -3.72 14.98
N ASN A 91 -9.47 -4.61 14.92
CA ASN A 91 -8.65 -4.96 16.06
C ASN A 91 -7.37 -4.11 16.08
N ILE A 92 -7.25 -3.21 17.06
CA ILE A 92 -6.10 -2.30 17.18
C ILE A 92 -4.76 -3.04 17.31
N HIS A 93 -4.75 -4.28 17.81
CA HIS A 93 -3.53 -5.05 17.95
C HIS A 93 -2.92 -5.51 16.62
N ASP A 94 -3.72 -5.59 15.55
CA ASP A 94 -3.23 -5.96 14.21
C ASP A 94 -2.34 -4.87 13.60
N TYR A 95 -2.41 -3.65 14.13
CA TYR A 95 -1.52 -2.56 13.76
C TYR A 95 -0.17 -2.59 14.50
N LYS A 96 -0.02 -3.43 15.53
CA LYS A 96 1.25 -3.60 16.28
C LYS A 96 1.87 -2.28 16.77
N GLY A 97 1.03 -1.31 17.13
CA GLY A 97 1.47 0.02 17.54
C GLY A 97 1.96 0.91 16.39
N GLN A 98 1.73 0.54 15.16
CA GLN A 98 2.10 1.33 13.97
C GLN A 98 1.11 2.43 13.67
N LYS A 99 1.56 3.43 12.89
CA LYS A 99 0.84 4.67 12.66
C LYS A 99 -0.23 4.57 11.58
N ALA A 100 -0.17 3.55 10.69
CA ALA A 100 -1.06 3.47 9.53
C ALA A 100 -1.30 2.05 9.03
N ILE A 101 -2.27 1.89 8.13
CA ILE A 101 -2.42 0.69 7.30
C ILE A 101 -1.17 0.53 6.43
N PHE A 102 -0.79 1.56 5.66
CA PHE A 102 0.41 1.57 4.85
C PHE A 102 1.48 2.46 5.49
N ASN A 103 2.57 1.87 5.93
CA ASN A 103 3.71 2.57 6.49
C ASN A 103 4.89 2.48 5.52
N ALA A 104 5.57 3.61 5.27
CA ALA A 104 6.76 3.68 4.45
C ALA A 104 7.77 4.63 5.10
N ILE A 105 8.96 4.13 5.42
CA ILE A 105 10.02 4.91 6.04
C ILE A 105 11.31 4.68 5.26
N GLY A 106 11.86 5.75 4.67
CA GLY A 106 13.09 5.70 3.89
C GLY A 106 12.99 4.87 2.62
N VAL A 107 11.79 4.71 2.03
CA VAL A 107 11.58 3.93 0.82
C VAL A 107 11.50 4.80 -0.43
N GLU A 108 11.82 4.21 -1.57
CA GLU A 108 11.79 4.88 -2.86
C GLU A 108 10.93 4.12 -3.88
N ASN A 109 10.30 4.88 -4.81
CA ASN A 109 9.60 4.34 -5.98
C ASN A 109 8.49 3.35 -5.59
N VAL A 110 7.52 3.82 -4.83
CA VAL A 110 6.33 3.05 -4.43
C VAL A 110 5.08 3.72 -5.00
N ARG A 111 4.24 2.94 -5.63
CA ARG A 111 2.96 3.39 -6.16
C ARG A 111 1.81 2.60 -5.55
N ILE A 112 0.78 3.29 -5.07
CA ILE A 112 -0.51 2.70 -4.70
C ILE A 112 -1.53 3.25 -5.69
N PHE A 113 -2.12 2.39 -6.53
CA PHE A 113 -2.94 2.85 -7.63
C PHE A 113 -4.08 1.91 -7.97
N ALA A 114 -5.13 2.47 -8.60
CA ALA A 114 -6.23 1.71 -9.16
C ALA A 114 -6.26 1.79 -10.68
N THR A 115 -6.60 0.70 -11.36
CA THR A 115 -6.59 0.64 -12.82
C THR A 115 -7.82 1.25 -13.47
N ARG A 116 -8.96 1.27 -12.77
CA ARG A 116 -10.25 1.72 -13.30
C ARG A 116 -11.08 2.53 -12.31
N GLY A 117 -10.42 3.28 -11.42
CA GLY A 117 -11.05 4.32 -10.61
C GLY A 117 -11.96 3.88 -9.46
N ASN A 118 -11.97 2.60 -9.06
CA ASN A 118 -12.84 2.10 -7.98
C ASN A 118 -12.12 1.22 -6.94
N GLY A 119 -10.79 1.28 -6.85
CA GLY A 119 -10.05 0.67 -5.74
C GLY A 119 -10.22 1.52 -4.48
N VAL A 120 -10.44 0.90 -3.34
CA VAL A 120 -10.72 1.58 -2.08
C VAL A 120 -9.72 1.19 -1.00
N VAL A 121 -9.31 2.16 -0.19
CA VAL A 121 -8.66 1.94 1.11
C VAL A 121 -9.55 2.54 2.19
N ASP A 122 -10.17 1.69 3.01
CA ASP A 122 -11.13 2.06 4.04
C ASP A 122 -10.52 1.87 5.43
N GLY A 123 -10.36 2.96 6.17
CA GLY A 123 -9.79 2.94 7.53
C GLY A 123 -10.75 2.46 8.60
N ARG A 124 -12.06 2.37 8.32
CA ARG A 124 -13.11 1.96 9.29
C ARG A 124 -13.02 2.73 10.61
N ALA A 125 -12.85 4.06 10.53
CA ALA A 125 -12.56 4.96 11.64
C ALA A 125 -13.32 4.65 12.94
N SER A 126 -14.64 4.53 12.86
CA SER A 126 -15.50 4.30 14.04
C SER A 126 -15.15 2.99 14.77
N LEU A 127 -14.89 1.93 14.04
CA LEU A 127 -14.56 0.62 14.61
C LEU A 127 -13.15 0.60 15.21
N VAL A 128 -12.19 1.19 14.49
CA VAL A 128 -10.79 1.29 14.95
C VAL A 128 -10.70 2.17 16.20
N LEU A 129 -11.37 3.32 16.22
CA LEU A 129 -11.40 4.21 17.38
C LEU A 129 -12.04 3.55 18.59
N LYS A 130 -13.17 2.85 18.40
CA LYS A 130 -13.81 2.08 19.47
C LYS A 130 -12.85 1.03 20.04
N SER A 131 -12.22 0.23 19.18
CA SER A 131 -11.22 -0.77 19.60
C SER A 131 -10.07 -0.12 20.36
N TYR A 132 -9.54 1.01 19.85
CA TYR A 132 -8.48 1.76 20.50
C TYR A 132 -8.86 2.21 21.91
N GLU A 133 -10.01 2.85 22.09
CA GLU A 133 -10.46 3.34 23.41
C GLU A 133 -10.77 2.19 24.36
N ASP A 134 -11.41 1.12 23.88
CA ASP A 134 -11.68 -0.09 24.69
C ASP A 134 -10.39 -0.74 25.22
N GLN A 135 -9.38 -0.91 24.36
CA GLN A 135 -8.11 -1.51 24.75
C GLN A 135 -7.27 -0.60 25.64
N LYS A 136 -7.34 0.70 25.42
CA LYS A 136 -6.69 1.71 26.26
C LYS A 136 -7.31 1.78 27.65
N ALA A 137 -8.64 1.73 27.76
CA ALA A 137 -9.34 1.71 29.04
C ALA A 137 -9.00 0.46 29.86
N LYS A 138 -8.78 -0.69 29.21
CA LYS A 138 -8.35 -1.94 29.83
C LYS A 138 -6.85 -2.00 30.17
N GLY A 139 -6.08 -0.98 29.76
CA GLY A 139 -4.63 -0.95 29.96
C GLY A 139 -3.81 -1.87 29.06
N TYR A 140 -4.41 -2.44 28.02
CA TYR A 140 -3.74 -3.36 27.10
C TYR A 140 -2.90 -2.66 26.03
N ILE A 141 -3.11 -1.35 25.83
CA ILE A 141 -2.26 -0.51 24.98
C ILE A 141 -1.76 0.70 25.75
N CYS A 142 -0.56 1.15 25.41
CA CYS A 142 0.07 2.31 26.02
C CYS A 142 -0.67 3.61 25.60
N LYS A 143 -0.67 4.61 26.49
CA LYS A 143 -1.20 5.96 26.18
C LYS A 143 -0.51 6.62 24.97
N LYS A 144 0.72 6.20 24.65
CA LYS A 144 1.49 6.71 23.50
C LYS A 144 1.25 5.91 22.20
N THR A 145 0.49 4.81 22.26
CA THR A 145 0.14 4.04 21.06
C THR A 145 -0.62 4.96 20.09
N PRO A 146 -0.18 5.08 18.84
CA PRO A 146 -0.86 5.94 17.88
C PRO A 146 -2.20 5.36 17.47
N VAL A 147 -3.17 6.22 17.19
CA VAL A 147 -4.37 5.84 16.45
C VAL A 147 -3.97 5.71 14.98
N PRO A 148 -4.18 4.56 14.33
CA PRO A 148 -3.75 4.33 12.98
C PRO A 148 -4.52 5.19 11.97
N THR A 149 -3.81 5.67 10.95
CA THR A 149 -4.38 6.33 9.77
C THR A 149 -4.31 5.40 8.55
N LEU A 150 -4.64 5.91 7.34
CA LEU A 150 -4.54 5.11 6.11
C LEU A 150 -3.10 4.95 5.65
N PHE A 151 -2.30 6.01 5.70
CA PHE A 151 -0.90 5.99 5.30
C PHE A 151 -0.04 6.89 6.18
N TYR A 152 1.21 6.47 6.37
CA TYR A 152 2.28 7.22 7.03
C TYR A 152 3.56 7.04 6.24
N PHE A 153 4.02 8.13 5.60
CA PHE A 153 5.22 8.14 4.78
C PHE A 153 6.23 9.13 5.35
N GLU A 154 7.44 8.66 5.57
CA GLU A 154 8.52 9.44 6.19
C GLU A 154 9.84 9.20 5.45
N ASN A 155 10.55 10.27 5.10
CA ASN A 155 11.84 10.23 4.37
C ASN A 155 11.76 9.39 3.07
N CYS A 156 10.67 9.50 2.33
CA CYS A 156 10.41 8.72 1.14
C CYS A 156 10.65 9.55 -0.13
N LYS A 157 10.93 8.85 -1.25
CA LYS A 157 11.12 9.48 -2.55
C LYS A 157 10.32 8.76 -3.62
N GLY A 158 9.65 9.52 -4.51
CA GLY A 158 8.89 8.94 -5.63
C GLY A 158 7.69 8.11 -5.17
N ILE A 159 6.91 8.62 -4.22
CA ILE A 159 5.66 8.01 -3.79
C ILE A 159 4.53 8.51 -4.67
N VAL A 160 3.75 7.60 -5.23
CA VAL A 160 2.60 7.93 -6.08
C VAL A 160 1.34 7.29 -5.51
N LEU A 161 0.32 8.13 -5.25
CA LEU A 161 -1.03 7.70 -4.91
C LEU A 161 -1.95 8.12 -6.07
N ASP A 162 -2.52 7.16 -6.80
CA ASP A 162 -3.20 7.42 -8.05
C ASP A 162 -4.53 6.65 -8.14
N LYS A 163 -5.64 7.37 -8.36
CA LYS A 163 -6.98 6.81 -8.63
C LYS A 163 -7.55 5.87 -7.58
N VAL A 164 -7.09 5.97 -6.33
CA VAL A 164 -7.60 5.19 -5.21
C VAL A 164 -8.50 6.06 -4.35
N LEU A 165 -9.65 5.53 -3.98
CA LEU A 165 -10.54 6.17 -3.04
C LEU A 165 -10.07 5.86 -1.61
N TYR A 166 -9.67 6.89 -0.87
CA TYR A 166 -9.31 6.80 0.56
C TYR A 166 -10.48 7.30 1.40
N ARG A 167 -11.01 6.45 2.27
CA ARG A 167 -12.17 6.82 3.10
C ARG A 167 -12.04 6.38 4.55
N ASN A 168 -12.82 7.01 5.41
CA ASN A 168 -12.95 6.70 6.84
C ASN A 168 -11.61 6.59 7.59
N PRO A 169 -10.68 7.57 7.46
CA PRO A 169 -9.47 7.57 8.25
C PRO A 169 -9.79 7.89 9.71
N ALA A 170 -9.25 7.10 10.66
CA ALA A 170 -9.40 7.40 12.08
C ALA A 170 -8.61 8.67 12.49
N THR A 171 -7.54 8.98 11.77
CA THR A 171 -6.79 10.24 11.85
C THR A 171 -6.31 10.62 10.44
N PRO A 172 -6.04 11.92 10.15
CA PRO A 172 -5.51 12.34 8.86
C PRO A 172 -4.23 11.59 8.49
N GLY A 173 -4.09 11.22 7.22
CA GLY A 173 -2.87 10.64 6.66
C GLY A 173 -1.70 11.62 6.77
N LYS A 174 -0.48 11.10 6.88
CA LYS A 174 0.71 11.91 7.12
C LYS A 174 1.81 11.62 6.12
N PHE A 175 2.32 12.70 5.52
CA PHE A 175 3.52 12.73 4.71
C PHE A 175 4.57 13.59 5.41
N TYR A 176 5.75 13.03 5.66
CA TYR A 176 6.88 13.74 6.18
C TYR A 176 8.06 13.62 5.23
N GLU A 177 8.61 14.75 4.79
CA GLU A 177 9.80 14.79 3.93
C GLU A 177 9.73 13.87 2.69
N ALA A 178 8.54 13.75 2.09
CA ALA A 178 8.36 12.99 0.85
C ALA A 178 8.75 13.88 -0.34
N VAL A 179 9.81 13.49 -1.06
CA VAL A 179 10.35 14.21 -2.21
C VAL A 179 9.88 13.55 -3.51
N ASN A 180 9.56 14.37 -4.52
CA ASN A 180 9.07 13.91 -5.84
C ASN A 180 7.86 12.95 -5.72
N SER A 181 6.93 13.28 -4.83
CA SER A 181 5.73 12.49 -4.61
C SER A 181 4.54 13.13 -5.30
N GLU A 182 3.70 12.31 -5.88
CA GLU A 182 2.55 12.72 -6.67
C GLU A 182 1.27 12.13 -6.09
N ILE A 183 0.27 12.99 -5.90
CA ILE A 183 -1.04 12.59 -5.39
C ILE A 183 -2.06 13.06 -6.44
N SER A 184 -2.63 12.11 -7.18
CA SER A 184 -3.61 12.41 -8.21
C SER A 184 -4.93 11.66 -7.98
N GLU A 185 -6.03 12.34 -8.23
CA GLU A 185 -7.41 11.81 -8.19
C GLU A 185 -7.75 11.08 -6.87
N ILE A 186 -7.36 11.65 -5.72
CA ILE A 186 -7.73 11.12 -4.41
C ILE A 186 -9.11 11.64 -4.01
N GLY A 187 -10.09 10.73 -3.89
CA GLY A 187 -11.33 11.01 -3.17
C GLY A 187 -11.16 10.74 -1.68
N CYS A 188 -11.32 11.75 -0.84
CA CYS A 188 -11.41 11.57 0.61
C CYS A 188 -12.87 11.76 1.04
N PHE A 189 -13.50 10.72 1.55
CA PHE A 189 -14.82 10.81 2.18
C PHE A 189 -14.71 10.42 3.65
N THR A 190 -15.21 11.27 4.52
CA THR A 190 -15.50 10.94 5.91
C THR A 190 -17.01 10.81 6.03
N ASP A 191 -17.51 9.65 6.43
CA ASP A 191 -18.89 9.53 6.85
C ASP A 191 -19.03 10.32 8.16
N THR A 192 -19.60 11.51 8.06
CA THR A 192 -20.04 12.27 9.23
C THR A 192 -21.40 11.72 9.65
N HIS A 193 -21.43 10.82 10.59
CA HIS A 193 -22.61 10.48 11.39
C HIS A 193 -22.35 10.78 12.86
#